data_91dc15ea8d576b8dd2b8facc0590a897
#
_entry.id   91dc15ea8d576b8dd2b8facc0590a897
#
_cell.length_a   1.000
_cell.length_b   1.000
_cell.length_c   1.000
_cell.angle_alpha   90.00
_cell.angle_beta   90.00
_cell.angle_gamma   90.00
#
_symmetry.space_group_name_H-M   'P 1'
#
loop_
_entity.id
_entity.type
_entity.pdbx_description
1 polymer ?
#
loop_
_entity_poly.entity_id
_entity_poly.type
_entity_poly.pdbx_seq_one_letter_code
_entity_poly.pdbx_strand_id
1 'polypeptide(L)'
;AEAVLYKYPTYEERTVICCSTQSGCPVGCRFCGAGNYFVRSFKAEEIVYQVDYCLESQDIDASKIQNFQIMVMSMGEPLLNFKELEKAFEILYTKYPNAKLLISSIGPKIDYEPVIAMCERIPTVGLQFSVHESTDEARNKLIPFDKKLTLKEISEVGEVFLARTGRKPFFNYCAHEENGSKEDADKILELFNPNVFEATISVICEVDESIADANDRQRELAS
;
A
#
# COMPACT_ATOMS: atom_id res chain seq x y z
N ALA A 1 -3.70 -10.69 -14.49
CA ALA A 1 -3.66 -10.50 -13.03
C ALA A 1 -2.34 -11.05 -12.51
N GLU A 2 -1.83 -10.43 -11.51
CA GLU A 2 -0.65 -10.89 -10.80
C GLU A 2 -0.97 -10.87 -9.30
N ALA A 3 -0.64 -11.96 -8.63
CA ALA A 3 -0.62 -12.04 -7.18
C ALA A 3 0.72 -12.58 -6.74
N VAL A 4 1.25 -12.07 -5.64
CA VAL A 4 2.54 -12.47 -5.12
C VAL A 4 2.35 -13.04 -3.72
N LEU A 5 2.79 -14.28 -3.53
CA LEU A 5 2.88 -14.93 -2.24
C LEU A 5 4.33 -14.86 -1.74
N TYR A 6 4.55 -14.14 -0.66
CA TYR A 6 5.87 -14.02 -0.06
C TYR A 6 6.12 -15.16 0.90
N LYS A 7 7.23 -15.87 0.70
CA LYS A 7 7.69 -16.92 1.60
C LYS A 7 8.69 -16.35 2.59
N TYR A 8 8.34 -16.43 3.85
CA TYR A 8 9.23 -16.24 4.99
C TYR A 8 9.77 -17.61 5.45
N PRO A 9 10.53 -17.73 6.54
CA PRO A 9 11.10 -19.02 6.95
C PRO A 9 10.05 -20.13 6.98
N THR A 10 8.85 -19.88 7.53
CA THR A 10 7.68 -20.74 7.39
C THR A 10 6.43 -19.92 7.08
N TYR A 11 5.44 -20.53 6.42
CA TYR A 11 4.16 -19.87 6.16
C TYR A 11 3.36 -19.67 7.44
N GLU A 12 3.49 -20.57 8.43
CA GLU A 12 2.80 -20.45 9.71
C GLU A 12 3.31 -19.25 10.52
N GLU A 13 4.61 -18.97 10.48
CA GLU A 13 5.18 -17.82 11.17
C GLU A 13 4.70 -16.52 10.53
N ARG A 14 4.80 -16.43 9.21
CA ARG A 14 4.38 -15.25 8.46
C ARG A 14 4.01 -15.58 7.02
N THR A 15 2.85 -15.10 6.60
CA THR A 15 2.40 -15.13 5.20
C THR A 15 1.96 -13.73 4.78
N VAL A 16 2.47 -13.28 3.65
CA VAL A 16 2.04 -12.03 3.00
C VAL A 16 1.58 -12.35 1.58
N ILE A 17 0.36 -11.94 1.24
CA ILE A 17 -0.18 -12.05 -0.11
C ILE A 17 -0.43 -10.64 -0.63
N CYS A 18 0.19 -10.34 -1.78
CA CYS A 18 0.00 -9.07 -2.46
C CYS A 18 -0.90 -9.30 -3.68
N CYS A 19 -2.07 -8.66 -3.70
CA CYS A 19 -3.10 -8.84 -4.72
C CYS A 19 -3.23 -7.64 -5.64
N SER A 20 -3.71 -7.90 -6.85
CA SER A 20 -4.10 -6.88 -7.83
C SER A 20 -5.58 -6.51 -7.66
N THR A 21 -5.89 -5.23 -7.86
CA THR A 21 -7.28 -4.71 -7.93
C THR A 21 -7.72 -4.41 -9.36
N GLN A 22 -6.76 -4.38 -10.28
CA GLN A 22 -6.99 -4.07 -11.70
C GLN A 22 -6.04 -4.90 -12.56
N SER A 23 -6.35 -5.02 -13.85
CA SER A 23 -5.43 -5.51 -14.87
C SER A 23 -4.69 -4.32 -15.46
N GLY A 24 -3.41 -4.17 -15.10
CA GLY A 24 -2.65 -2.94 -15.29
C GLY A 24 -3.05 -1.86 -14.28
N CYS A 25 -2.62 -0.62 -14.50
CA CYS A 25 -2.92 0.52 -13.64
C CYS A 25 -3.09 1.80 -14.47
N PRO A 26 -4.16 2.61 -14.22
CA PRO A 26 -4.38 3.84 -14.98
C PRO A 26 -3.53 5.03 -14.50
N VAL A 27 -2.73 4.86 -13.42
CA VAL A 27 -2.02 5.96 -12.77
C VAL A 27 -0.72 6.35 -13.47
N GLY A 28 0.05 5.37 -13.94
CA GLY A 28 1.29 5.62 -14.69
C GLY A 28 2.47 6.08 -13.84
N CYS A 29 2.58 5.64 -12.58
CA CYS A 29 3.74 5.95 -11.72
C CYS A 29 5.04 5.52 -12.40
N ARG A 30 6.05 6.40 -12.44
CA ARG A 30 7.29 6.17 -13.20
C ARG A 30 8.20 5.08 -12.62
N PHE A 31 8.05 4.78 -11.33
CA PHE A 31 8.79 3.71 -10.64
C PHE A 31 8.09 2.34 -10.71
N CYS A 32 6.89 2.25 -11.31
CA CYS A 32 6.06 1.07 -11.25
C CYS A 32 5.84 0.46 -12.64
N GLY A 33 6.22 -0.80 -12.81
CA GLY A 33 6.02 -1.53 -14.08
C GLY A 33 4.56 -1.79 -14.47
N ALA A 34 3.64 -1.76 -13.51
CA ALA A 34 2.20 -1.97 -13.75
C ALA A 34 1.49 -0.75 -14.39
N GLY A 35 2.10 0.45 -14.33
CA GLY A 35 1.52 1.70 -14.82
C GLY A 35 1.56 1.91 -16.33
N ASN A 36 2.12 0.97 -17.09
CA ASN A 36 2.32 1.10 -18.52
C ASN A 36 1.07 0.81 -19.37
N TYR A 37 0.05 0.19 -18.78
CA TYR A 37 -1.21 -0.15 -19.44
C TYR A 37 -2.34 -0.29 -18.43
N PHE A 38 -3.58 -0.15 -18.89
CA PHE A 38 -4.79 -0.42 -18.11
C PHE A 38 -5.81 -1.13 -19.01
N VAL A 39 -6.36 -2.22 -18.51
CA VAL A 39 -7.38 -3.00 -19.22
C VAL A 39 -8.74 -2.85 -18.55
N ARG A 40 -8.84 -3.23 -17.26
CA ARG A 40 -10.08 -3.16 -16.49
C ARG A 40 -9.86 -3.29 -14.98
N SER A 41 -10.86 -2.89 -14.23
CA SER A 41 -10.95 -3.20 -12.80
C SER A 41 -11.42 -4.65 -12.58
N PHE A 42 -10.99 -5.26 -11.47
CA PHE A 42 -11.44 -6.59 -11.05
C PHE A 42 -12.72 -6.50 -10.22
N LYS A 43 -13.50 -7.58 -10.27
CA LYS A 43 -14.61 -7.80 -9.37
C LYS A 43 -14.13 -8.27 -8.00
N ALA A 44 -14.97 -8.14 -6.98
CA ALA A 44 -14.64 -8.58 -5.64
C ALA A 44 -14.18 -10.04 -5.59
N GLU A 45 -14.90 -10.92 -6.29
CA GLU A 45 -14.61 -12.35 -6.35
C GLU A 45 -13.24 -12.63 -7.01
N GLU A 46 -12.83 -11.81 -7.99
CA GLU A 46 -11.52 -11.94 -8.64
C GLU A 46 -10.38 -11.52 -7.71
N ILE A 47 -10.62 -10.53 -6.83
CA ILE A 47 -9.65 -10.11 -5.80
C ILE A 47 -9.51 -11.20 -4.75
N VAL A 48 -10.64 -11.72 -4.24
CA VAL A 48 -10.66 -12.81 -3.26
C VAL A 48 -10.01 -14.08 -3.81
N TYR A 49 -10.31 -14.43 -5.06
CA TYR A 49 -9.75 -15.62 -5.72
C TYR A 49 -8.21 -15.61 -5.74
N GLN A 50 -7.58 -14.46 -5.89
CA GLN A 50 -6.11 -14.37 -5.85
C GLN A 50 -5.56 -14.82 -4.50
N VAL A 51 -6.21 -14.46 -3.41
CA VAL A 51 -5.83 -14.89 -2.04
C VAL A 51 -6.02 -16.39 -1.88
N ASP A 52 -7.22 -16.89 -2.25
CA ASP A 52 -7.55 -18.29 -2.17
C ASP A 52 -6.56 -19.15 -2.95
N TYR A 53 -6.29 -18.79 -4.21
CA TYR A 53 -5.34 -19.47 -5.07
C TYR A 53 -3.93 -19.51 -4.50
N CYS A 54 -3.44 -18.39 -3.92
CA CYS A 54 -2.12 -18.35 -3.29
C CYS A 54 -2.02 -19.34 -2.13
N LEU A 55 -3.04 -19.43 -1.28
CA LEU A 55 -3.06 -20.35 -0.15
C LEU A 55 -3.18 -21.81 -0.59
N GLU A 56 -4.13 -22.09 -1.49
CA GLU A 56 -4.39 -23.44 -2.02
C GLU A 56 -3.19 -23.99 -2.80
N SER A 57 -2.51 -23.16 -3.61
CA SER A 57 -1.37 -23.59 -4.43
C SER A 57 -0.17 -24.09 -3.62
N GLN A 58 -0.09 -23.74 -2.34
CA GLN A 58 0.98 -24.11 -1.41
C GLN A 58 0.47 -24.95 -0.22
N ASP A 59 -0.79 -25.39 -0.25
CA ASP A 59 -1.45 -26.15 0.83
C ASP A 59 -1.33 -25.46 2.20
N ILE A 60 -1.53 -24.12 2.22
CA ILE A 60 -1.38 -23.30 3.43
C ILE A 60 -2.69 -23.26 4.20
N ASP A 61 -2.67 -23.71 5.44
CA ASP A 61 -3.79 -23.55 6.39
C ASP A 61 -3.75 -22.12 6.98
N ALA A 62 -4.62 -21.25 6.46
CA ALA A 62 -4.69 -19.86 6.87
C ALA A 62 -4.94 -19.69 8.39
N SER A 63 -5.63 -20.64 9.04
CA SER A 63 -5.93 -20.56 10.48
C SER A 63 -4.70 -20.71 11.37
N LYS A 64 -3.62 -21.26 10.84
CA LYS A 64 -2.34 -21.48 11.55
C LYS A 64 -1.35 -20.34 11.38
N ILE A 65 -1.64 -19.38 10.48
CA ILE A 65 -0.73 -18.28 10.22
C ILE A 65 -0.76 -17.29 11.39
N GLN A 66 0.39 -17.07 12.03
CA GLN A 66 0.52 -16.15 13.17
C GLN A 66 0.52 -14.68 12.75
N ASN A 67 1.20 -14.36 11.64
CA ASN A 67 1.23 -13.02 11.07
C ASN A 67 0.79 -13.07 9.60
N PHE A 68 -0.53 -12.99 9.41
CA PHE A 68 -1.13 -13.03 8.08
C PHE A 68 -1.43 -11.61 7.59
N GLN A 69 -0.94 -11.27 6.41
CA GLN A 69 -1.16 -9.98 5.76
C GLN A 69 -1.65 -10.18 4.32
N ILE A 70 -2.71 -9.47 3.96
CA ILE A 70 -3.22 -9.37 2.60
C ILE A 70 -3.14 -7.92 2.18
N MET A 71 -2.37 -7.63 1.14
CA MET A 71 -2.06 -6.28 0.69
C MET A 71 -2.56 -6.08 -0.74
N VAL A 72 -3.24 -4.98 -1.02
CA VAL A 72 -3.62 -4.61 -2.39
C VAL A 72 -2.59 -3.61 -2.93
N MET A 73 -1.45 -4.14 -3.36
CA MET A 73 -0.26 -3.40 -3.79
C MET A 73 0.36 -3.91 -5.09
N SER A 74 -0.20 -4.98 -5.72
CA SER A 74 0.37 -5.53 -6.95
C SER A 74 -0.01 -4.66 -8.16
N MET A 75 -1.10 -4.93 -8.86
CA MET A 75 -1.52 -4.10 -9.99
C MET A 75 -2.78 -3.32 -9.68
N GLY A 76 -2.78 -2.04 -10.09
CA GLY A 76 -3.92 -1.15 -9.99
C GLY A 76 -3.84 -0.16 -8.82
N GLU A 77 -4.67 0.88 -8.92
CA GLU A 77 -4.94 1.80 -7.83
C GLU A 77 -6.22 1.34 -7.11
N PRO A 78 -6.11 0.82 -5.88
CA PRO A 78 -7.24 0.19 -5.21
C PRO A 78 -8.43 1.12 -4.97
N LEU A 79 -8.17 2.40 -4.69
CA LEU A 79 -9.24 3.36 -4.43
C LEU A 79 -10.00 3.80 -5.69
N LEU A 80 -9.44 3.61 -6.89
CA LEU A 80 -10.18 3.77 -8.15
C LEU A 80 -11.12 2.59 -8.44
N ASN A 81 -11.00 1.50 -7.66
CA ASN A 81 -11.89 0.34 -7.70
C ASN A 81 -12.56 0.08 -6.34
N PHE A 82 -12.81 1.14 -5.58
CA PHE A 82 -13.18 1.06 -4.16
C PHE A 82 -14.41 0.19 -3.89
N LYS A 83 -15.47 0.28 -4.70
CA LYS A 83 -16.71 -0.48 -4.50
C LYS A 83 -16.49 -2.00 -4.52
N GLU A 84 -15.64 -2.49 -5.41
CA GLU A 84 -15.33 -3.92 -5.49
C GLU A 84 -14.30 -4.31 -4.44
N LEU A 85 -13.38 -3.40 -4.09
CA LEU A 85 -12.43 -3.59 -3.00
C LEU A 85 -13.13 -3.73 -1.64
N GLU A 86 -14.11 -2.87 -1.35
CA GLU A 86 -14.90 -2.93 -0.11
C GLU A 86 -15.58 -4.30 0.06
N LYS A 87 -16.28 -4.76 -0.98
CA LYS A 87 -16.90 -6.10 -0.99
C LYS A 87 -15.86 -7.22 -0.80
N ALA A 88 -14.71 -7.13 -1.49
CA ALA A 88 -13.65 -8.11 -1.36
C ALA A 88 -13.12 -8.16 0.08
N PHE A 89 -12.93 -7.01 0.72
CA PHE A 89 -12.45 -6.93 2.09
C PHE A 89 -13.47 -7.45 3.11
N GLU A 90 -14.76 -7.23 2.90
CA GLU A 90 -15.83 -7.85 3.73
C GLU A 90 -15.78 -9.38 3.64
N ILE A 91 -15.60 -9.93 2.44
CA ILE A 91 -15.47 -11.38 2.23
C ILE A 91 -14.19 -11.90 2.90
N LEU A 92 -13.04 -11.24 2.65
CA LEU A 92 -11.73 -11.64 3.20
C LEU A 92 -11.71 -11.56 4.73
N TYR A 93 -12.29 -10.51 5.31
CA TYR A 93 -12.39 -10.36 6.77
C TYR A 93 -13.21 -11.47 7.43
N THR A 94 -14.30 -11.90 6.75
CA THR A 94 -15.12 -13.02 7.22
C THR A 94 -14.40 -14.36 7.07
N LYS A 95 -13.73 -14.55 5.93
CA LYS A 95 -13.08 -15.83 5.58
C LYS A 95 -11.75 -16.02 6.31
N TYR A 96 -11.00 -14.95 6.54
CA TYR A 96 -9.66 -14.94 7.13
C TYR A 96 -9.58 -13.92 8.29
N PRO A 97 -10.26 -14.18 9.43
CA PRO A 97 -10.39 -13.19 10.52
C PRO A 97 -9.07 -12.84 11.20
N ASN A 98 -8.03 -13.67 11.06
CA ASN A 98 -6.67 -13.40 11.53
C ASN A 98 -5.83 -12.57 10.56
N ALA A 99 -6.34 -12.26 9.35
CA ALA A 99 -5.61 -11.50 8.37
C ALA A 99 -5.69 -9.99 8.65
N LYS A 100 -4.55 -9.31 8.55
CA LYS A 100 -4.47 -7.85 8.42
C LYS A 100 -4.59 -7.49 6.95
N LEU A 101 -5.51 -6.59 6.63
CA LEU A 101 -5.74 -6.11 5.27
C LEU A 101 -5.07 -4.75 5.10
N LEU A 102 -4.37 -4.51 4.00
CA LEU A 102 -3.71 -3.23 3.75
C LEU A 102 -4.11 -2.65 2.39
N ILE A 103 -4.63 -1.44 2.40
CA ILE A 103 -4.79 -0.60 1.21
C ILE A 103 -3.52 0.23 1.06
N SER A 104 -2.84 0.12 -0.09
CA SER A 104 -1.78 1.05 -0.47
C SER A 104 -2.22 1.83 -1.71
N SER A 105 -2.23 3.15 -1.59
CA SER A 105 -2.82 4.04 -2.59
C SER A 105 -1.96 5.27 -2.84
N ILE A 106 -2.01 5.78 -4.07
CA ILE A 106 -1.44 7.09 -4.40
C ILE A 106 -2.27 8.27 -3.85
N GLY A 107 -3.42 7.98 -3.24
CA GLY A 107 -4.32 9.02 -2.76
C GLY A 107 -5.09 9.73 -3.90
N PRO A 108 -5.92 9.05 -4.70
CA PRO A 108 -6.73 9.72 -5.72
C PRO A 108 -7.71 10.70 -5.07
N LYS A 109 -8.07 11.78 -5.78
CA LYS A 109 -9.11 12.75 -5.35
C LYS A 109 -10.50 12.11 -5.45
N ILE A 110 -10.91 11.46 -4.38
CA ILE A 110 -12.22 10.85 -4.19
C ILE A 110 -12.83 11.32 -2.87
N ASP A 111 -14.06 10.95 -2.60
CA ASP A 111 -14.64 11.04 -1.27
C ASP A 111 -14.03 9.93 -0.38
N TYR A 112 -13.35 10.32 0.70
CA TYR A 112 -12.73 9.39 1.66
C TYR A 112 -13.67 8.94 2.77
N GLU A 113 -14.86 9.54 2.90
CA GLU A 113 -15.81 9.13 3.92
C GLU A 113 -16.19 7.64 3.84
N PRO A 114 -16.52 7.07 2.65
CA PRO A 114 -16.79 5.63 2.53
C PRO A 114 -15.58 4.75 2.87
N VAL A 115 -14.36 5.21 2.53
CA VAL A 115 -13.11 4.46 2.81
C VAL A 115 -12.88 4.39 4.31
N ILE A 116 -13.01 5.51 5.01
CA ILE A 116 -12.82 5.58 6.46
C ILE A 116 -13.91 4.77 7.18
N ALA A 117 -15.17 4.90 6.75
CA ALA A 117 -16.30 4.13 7.31
C ALA A 117 -16.10 2.61 7.13
N MET A 118 -15.55 2.15 6.01
CA MET A 118 -15.16 0.75 5.85
C MET A 118 -14.07 0.35 6.84
N CYS A 119 -13.05 1.18 7.04
CA CYS A 119 -11.97 0.91 7.98
C CYS A 119 -12.44 0.91 9.46
N GLU A 120 -13.50 1.64 9.80
CA GLU A 120 -14.16 1.53 11.10
C GLU A 120 -14.89 0.20 11.28
N ARG A 121 -15.62 -0.26 10.26
CA ARG A 121 -16.36 -1.53 10.30
C ARG A 121 -15.43 -2.74 10.27
N ILE A 122 -14.29 -2.64 9.57
CA ILE A 122 -13.30 -3.72 9.42
C ILE A 122 -11.99 -3.30 10.11
N PRO A 123 -11.84 -3.56 11.41
CA PRO A 123 -10.72 -3.01 12.21
C PRO A 123 -9.34 -3.57 11.82
N THR A 124 -9.28 -4.60 10.99
CA THR A 124 -8.03 -5.16 10.48
C THR A 124 -7.51 -4.44 9.22
N VAL A 125 -8.27 -3.50 8.64
CA VAL A 125 -7.86 -2.74 7.46
C VAL A 125 -6.98 -1.57 7.85
N GLY A 126 -5.74 -1.55 7.33
CA GLY A 126 -4.83 -0.42 7.36
C GLY A 126 -4.91 0.40 6.07
N LEU A 127 -4.62 1.69 6.17
CA LEU A 127 -4.52 2.61 5.04
C LEU A 127 -3.09 3.14 4.93
N GLN A 128 -2.49 2.97 3.75
CA GLN A 128 -1.15 3.47 3.44
C GLN A 128 -1.22 4.38 2.22
N PHE A 129 -0.50 5.50 2.28
CA PHE A 129 -0.34 6.42 1.16
C PHE A 129 1.06 6.32 0.55
N SER A 130 1.12 6.22 -0.78
CA SER A 130 2.35 6.35 -1.56
C SER A 130 2.75 7.82 -1.63
N VAL A 131 3.65 8.24 -0.76
CA VAL A 131 4.16 9.62 -0.67
C VAL A 131 5.38 9.78 -1.55
N HIS A 132 6.47 9.08 -1.24
CA HIS A 132 7.72 8.93 -2.01
C HIS A 132 8.55 10.20 -2.26
N GLU A 133 7.99 11.39 -2.03
CA GLU A 133 8.65 12.66 -2.25
C GLU A 133 8.27 13.66 -1.16
N SER A 134 9.17 14.61 -0.88
CA SER A 134 8.98 15.64 0.14
C SER A 134 8.19 16.85 -0.34
N THR A 135 7.96 16.96 -1.65
CA THR A 135 7.22 18.08 -2.27
C THR A 135 6.21 17.60 -3.28
N ASP A 136 5.11 18.34 -3.45
CA ASP A 136 4.10 18.03 -4.48
C ASP A 136 4.66 18.13 -5.90
N GLU A 137 5.64 19.03 -6.15
CA GLU A 137 6.27 19.17 -7.45
C GLU A 137 7.04 17.90 -7.84
N ALA A 138 7.90 17.40 -6.96
CA ALA A 138 8.65 16.17 -7.19
C ALA A 138 7.70 14.97 -7.30
N ARG A 139 6.71 14.90 -6.40
CA ARG A 139 5.70 13.84 -6.41
C ARG A 139 4.87 13.82 -7.70
N ASN A 140 4.55 14.98 -8.27
CA ASN A 140 3.84 15.07 -9.55
C ASN A 140 4.67 14.56 -10.74
N LYS A 141 5.99 14.72 -10.69
CA LYS A 141 6.89 14.14 -11.69
C LYS A 141 6.96 12.62 -11.57
N LEU A 142 6.96 12.10 -10.34
CA LEU A 142 7.06 10.66 -10.06
C LEU A 142 5.72 9.94 -10.29
N ILE A 143 4.61 10.54 -9.87
CA ILE A 143 3.25 10.04 -9.99
C ILE A 143 2.44 11.01 -10.88
N PRO A 144 2.47 10.85 -12.22
CA PRO A 144 1.87 11.78 -13.17
C PRO A 144 0.35 11.60 -13.31
N PHE A 145 -0.36 11.52 -12.20
CA PHE A 145 -1.81 11.40 -12.13
C PHE A 145 -2.40 12.68 -11.54
N ASP A 146 -3.03 13.51 -12.38
CA ASP A 146 -3.48 14.86 -12.00
C ASP A 146 -4.56 14.86 -10.91
N LYS A 147 -5.40 13.80 -10.87
CA LYS A 147 -6.50 13.68 -9.91
C LYS A 147 -6.07 12.94 -8.63
N LYS A 148 -4.96 13.36 -8.02
CA LYS A 148 -4.53 12.86 -6.71
C LYS A 148 -4.47 13.98 -5.68
N LEU A 149 -4.53 13.61 -4.42
CA LEU A 149 -4.36 14.50 -3.28
C LEU A 149 -2.94 15.09 -3.27
N THR A 150 -2.80 16.32 -2.82
CA THR A 150 -1.53 16.90 -2.40
C THR A 150 -1.02 16.24 -1.13
N LEU A 151 0.23 16.43 -0.79
CA LEU A 151 0.80 15.93 0.47
C LEU A 151 0.05 16.46 1.69
N LYS A 152 -0.35 17.74 1.66
CA LYS A 152 -1.16 18.34 2.70
C LYS A 152 -2.55 17.69 2.82
N GLU A 153 -3.24 17.49 1.69
CA GLU A 153 -4.55 16.81 1.69
C GLU A 153 -4.44 15.36 2.20
N ILE A 154 -3.34 14.64 1.92
CA ILE A 154 -3.06 13.32 2.50
C ILE A 154 -2.93 13.40 4.03
N SER A 155 -2.20 14.40 4.53
CA SER A 155 -2.05 14.63 5.97
C SER A 155 -3.40 14.85 6.64
N GLU A 156 -4.26 15.69 6.06
CA GLU A 156 -5.62 15.98 6.56
C GLU A 156 -6.50 14.71 6.56
N VAL A 157 -6.46 13.89 5.52
CA VAL A 157 -7.17 12.59 5.49
C VAL A 157 -6.65 11.66 6.59
N GLY A 158 -5.34 11.64 6.82
CA GLY A 158 -4.73 10.81 7.86
C GLY A 158 -5.15 11.21 9.27
N GLU A 159 -5.27 12.49 9.55
CA GLU A 159 -5.79 13.00 10.84
C GLU A 159 -7.24 12.53 11.08
N VAL A 160 -8.10 12.63 10.06
CA VAL A 160 -9.48 12.14 10.13
C VAL A 160 -9.52 10.63 10.32
N PHE A 161 -8.65 9.88 9.60
CA PHE A 161 -8.55 8.43 9.74
C PHE A 161 -8.17 8.03 11.18
N LEU A 162 -7.15 8.66 11.76
CA LEU A 162 -6.75 8.40 13.15
C LEU A 162 -7.87 8.74 14.14
N ALA A 163 -8.49 9.91 13.97
CA ALA A 163 -9.57 10.36 14.88
C ALA A 163 -10.77 9.40 14.88
N ARG A 164 -11.11 8.84 13.72
CA ARG A 164 -12.26 7.95 13.52
C ARG A 164 -11.97 6.50 13.91
N THR A 165 -10.81 5.98 13.54
CA THR A 165 -10.47 4.55 13.69
C THR A 165 -9.63 4.26 14.94
N GLY A 166 -9.01 5.26 15.55
CA GLY A 166 -8.03 5.11 16.63
C GLY A 166 -6.70 4.49 16.17
N ARG A 167 -6.48 4.33 14.86
CA ARG A 167 -5.30 3.70 14.28
C ARG A 167 -4.54 4.70 13.41
N LYS A 168 -3.22 4.64 13.45
CA LYS A 168 -2.38 5.47 12.60
C LYS A 168 -2.46 4.96 11.15
N PRO A 169 -2.68 5.84 10.16
CA PRO A 169 -2.40 5.50 8.79
C PRO A 169 -0.89 5.43 8.56
N PHE A 170 -0.51 4.79 7.47
CA PHE A 170 0.89 4.69 7.04
C PHE A 170 1.15 5.60 5.85
N PHE A 171 2.40 6.04 5.68
CA PHE A 171 2.87 6.46 4.38
C PHE A 171 4.12 5.68 3.99
N ASN A 172 4.25 5.42 2.69
CA ASN A 172 5.43 4.79 2.12
C ASN A 172 6.30 5.84 1.45
N TYR A 173 7.60 5.80 1.74
CA TYR A 173 8.61 6.69 1.19
C TYR A 173 9.74 5.85 0.60
N CYS A 174 9.90 5.91 -0.72
CA CYS A 174 11.02 5.27 -1.41
C CYS A 174 12.19 6.24 -1.39
N ALA A 175 13.08 6.11 -0.40
CA ALA A 175 14.24 6.97 -0.28
C ALA A 175 15.29 6.65 -1.36
N HIS A 176 15.80 7.68 -2.00
CA HIS A 176 16.89 7.63 -2.97
C HIS A 176 17.75 8.92 -2.86
N GLU A 177 18.82 9.02 -3.61
CA GLU A 177 19.80 10.11 -3.47
C GLU A 177 19.20 11.51 -3.67
N GLU A 178 18.15 11.63 -4.50
CA GLU A 178 17.55 12.94 -4.80
C GLU A 178 16.49 13.40 -3.78
N ASN A 179 16.01 12.52 -2.89
CA ASN A 179 14.96 12.78 -1.92
C ASN A 179 15.30 12.36 -0.48
N GLY A 180 16.56 11.97 -0.23
CA GLY A 180 17.05 11.48 1.07
C GLY A 180 17.79 12.54 1.89
N SER A 181 17.68 13.81 1.56
CA SER A 181 18.35 14.87 2.30
C SER A 181 17.69 15.17 3.65
N LYS A 182 18.43 15.79 4.58
CA LYS A 182 17.85 16.29 5.83
C LYS A 182 16.71 17.29 5.58
N GLU A 183 16.83 18.12 4.55
CA GLU A 183 15.78 19.08 4.19
C GLU A 183 14.49 18.36 3.77
N ASP A 184 14.59 17.24 3.06
CA ASP A 184 13.44 16.42 2.70
C ASP A 184 12.81 15.79 3.94
N ALA A 185 13.61 15.26 4.86
CA ALA A 185 13.12 14.71 6.12
C ALA A 185 12.40 15.78 6.96
N ASP A 186 12.94 16.98 7.06
CA ASP A 186 12.32 18.10 7.79
C ASP A 186 10.95 18.46 7.17
N LYS A 187 10.84 18.55 5.82
CA LYS A 187 9.58 18.80 5.11
C LYS A 187 8.54 17.68 5.36
N ILE A 188 8.97 16.43 5.36
CA ILE A 188 8.09 15.28 5.66
C ILE A 188 7.59 15.35 7.10
N LEU A 189 8.45 15.69 8.07
CA LEU A 189 8.05 15.82 9.47
C LEU A 189 7.10 17.00 9.72
N GLU A 190 7.22 18.09 8.96
CA GLU A 190 6.28 19.22 9.01
C GLU A 190 4.88 18.82 8.52
N LEU A 191 4.80 17.96 7.49
CA LEU A 191 3.54 17.54 6.88
C LEU A 191 2.90 16.34 7.59
N PHE A 192 3.70 15.36 7.98
CA PHE A 192 3.23 14.09 8.54
C PHE A 192 3.65 13.93 9.99
N ASN A 193 2.77 14.39 10.89
CA ASN A 193 3.01 14.29 12.34
C ASN A 193 3.22 12.83 12.77
N PRO A 194 4.36 12.49 13.43
CA PRO A 194 4.64 11.13 13.90
C PRO A 194 3.62 10.56 14.91
N ASN A 195 2.86 11.44 15.57
CA ASN A 195 1.76 11.01 16.43
C ASN A 195 0.53 10.54 15.63
N VAL A 196 0.41 10.96 14.37
CA VAL A 196 -0.70 10.62 13.46
C VAL A 196 -0.30 9.50 12.50
N PHE A 197 0.90 9.53 11.96
CA PHE A 197 1.36 8.62 10.92
C PHE A 197 2.47 7.68 11.39
N GLU A 198 2.55 6.52 10.73
CA GLU A 198 3.73 5.66 10.71
C GLU A 198 4.36 5.68 9.32
N ALA A 199 5.69 5.83 9.27
CA ALA A 199 6.44 5.80 8.03
C ALA A 199 6.93 4.38 7.70
N THR A 200 6.77 3.98 6.44
CA THR A 200 7.46 2.82 5.88
C THR A 200 8.48 3.32 4.88
N ILE A 201 9.76 3.11 5.16
CA ILE A 201 10.82 3.43 4.21
C ILE A 201 11.04 2.22 3.31
N SER A 202 10.89 2.40 2.01
CA SER A 202 11.07 1.33 1.00
C SER A 202 12.40 1.49 0.28
N VAL A 203 12.95 0.36 -0.12
CA VAL A 203 14.15 0.27 -0.94
C VAL A 203 13.77 0.29 -2.41
N ILE A 204 14.52 1.04 -3.21
CA ILE A 204 14.54 0.87 -4.66
C ILE A 204 15.82 0.09 -4.99
N CYS A 205 15.69 -1.15 -5.46
CA CYS A 205 16.83 -1.89 -5.97
C CYS A 205 17.19 -1.37 -7.36
N GLU A 206 18.47 -1.07 -7.57
CA GLU A 206 18.98 -0.77 -8.90
C GLU A 206 19.13 -2.06 -9.71
N VAL A 207 19.30 -1.90 -11.03
CA VAL A 207 19.57 -3.03 -11.90
C VAL A 207 20.88 -3.69 -11.47
N ASP A 208 20.84 -5.00 -11.24
CA ASP A 208 21.98 -5.81 -10.77
C ASP A 208 22.40 -5.59 -9.29
N GLU A 209 21.67 -4.79 -8.52
CA GLU A 209 21.90 -4.62 -7.08
C GLU A 209 21.25 -5.78 -6.29
N SER A 210 21.97 -6.32 -5.30
CA SER A 210 21.38 -7.26 -4.36
C SER A 210 20.45 -6.56 -3.37
N ILE A 211 19.42 -7.28 -2.86
CA ILE A 211 18.53 -6.75 -1.81
C ILE A 211 19.32 -6.36 -0.55
N ALA A 212 20.42 -7.04 -0.25
CA ALA A 212 21.27 -6.71 0.90
C ALA A 212 21.95 -5.36 0.71
N ASP A 213 22.55 -5.12 -0.47
CA ASP A 213 23.23 -3.86 -0.79
C ASP A 213 22.22 -2.70 -0.84
N ALA A 214 21.04 -2.93 -1.45
CA ALA A 214 19.95 -1.94 -1.46
C ALA A 214 19.49 -1.57 -0.03
N ASN A 215 19.37 -2.55 0.86
CA ASN A 215 19.02 -2.30 2.26
C ASN A 215 20.10 -1.53 3.01
N ASP A 216 21.37 -1.79 2.75
CA ASP A 216 22.48 -1.08 3.40
C ASP A 216 22.53 0.36 2.89
N ARG A 217 22.42 0.60 1.59
CA ARG A 217 22.28 1.93 1.00
C ARG A 217 21.09 2.71 1.57
N GLN A 218 19.94 2.05 1.77
CA GLN A 218 18.77 2.69 2.38
C GLN A 218 19.01 3.09 3.84
N ARG A 219 19.72 2.28 4.63
CA ARG A 219 20.07 2.61 6.02
C ARG A 219 20.97 3.84 6.09
N GLU A 220 21.90 3.95 5.16
CA GLU A 220 22.77 5.14 5.04
C GLU A 220 21.95 6.39 4.69
N LEU A 221 20.98 6.31 3.78
CA LEU A 221 20.10 7.42 3.41
C LEU A 221 19.12 7.82 4.52
N ALA A 222 18.77 6.90 5.41
CA ALA A 222 17.82 7.13 6.49
C ALA A 222 18.47 7.55 7.83
N SER A 223 19.80 7.58 7.89
CA SER A 223 20.60 7.96 9.08
C SER A 223 21.00 9.42 9.09
#